data_bd37683e0ea13ec62737c999e54e74dd
#
_entry.id   bd37683e0ea13ec62737c999e54e74dd
#
_cell.length_a   1.000
_cell.length_b   1.000
_cell.length_c   1.000
_cell.angle_alpha   90.00
_cell.angle_beta   90.00
_cell.angle_gamma   90.00
#
_symmetry.space_group_name_H-M   'P 1'
#
loop_
_entity.id
_entity.type
_entity.pdbx_description
1 polymer ?
#
loop_
_entity_poly.entity_id
_entity_poly.type
_entity_poly.pdbx_seq_one_letter_code
_entity_poly.pdbx_strand_id
1 'polypeptide(L)'
;LVELKRVSKVVKGGKRMKLYACMVVGDGAGRVGIGHAKSAEVAQAIKKATEIAKKNMAKVETYGGTILHLIEGKYSASKVILKPARPGTGIIAANSVRAVCQAVGIKDILSKSIGARNPTNMALATVSGLKSIRPISLVAEMRNKPIEYFTRKKHEENTSEIGEKPDRQDQEA
;
A
#
# COMPACT_ATOMS: atom_id res chain seq x y z
N LEU A 1 2.94 14.02 4.95
CA LEU A 1 1.66 14.71 4.95
C LEU A 1 0.83 14.22 3.75
N VAL A 2 -0.37 13.69 3.99
CA VAL A 2 -1.28 13.20 2.94
C VAL A 2 -2.28 14.26 2.55
N GLU A 3 -2.87 14.89 3.54
CA GLU A 3 -3.90 15.92 3.33
C GLU A 3 -3.84 16.99 4.41
N LEU A 4 -3.94 18.25 3.99
CA LEU A 4 -4.16 19.40 4.86
C LEU A 4 -5.35 20.18 4.32
N LYS A 5 -6.38 20.36 5.15
CA LYS A 5 -7.55 21.12 4.77
C LYS A 5 -8.13 21.96 5.91
N ARG A 6 -8.74 23.07 5.55
CA ARG A 6 -9.49 23.91 6.49
C ARG A 6 -10.90 23.36 6.64
N VAL A 7 -11.31 23.11 7.87
CA VAL A 7 -12.65 22.64 8.24
C VAL A 7 -13.34 23.66 9.11
N SER A 8 -14.62 23.87 8.90
CA SER A 8 -15.41 24.81 9.68
C SER A 8 -16.63 24.14 10.30
N LYS A 9 -17.00 24.59 11.49
CA LYS A 9 -18.25 24.23 12.16
C LYS A 9 -19.05 25.50 12.40
N VAL A 10 -20.29 25.52 11.93
CA VAL A 10 -21.22 26.62 12.19
C VAL A 10 -21.74 26.51 13.62
N VAL A 11 -21.71 27.60 14.34
CA VAL A 11 -22.22 27.73 15.73
C VAL A 11 -23.10 28.99 15.81
N LYS A 12 -23.90 29.15 16.88
CA LYS A 12 -24.84 30.28 17.03
C LYS A 12 -24.19 31.66 16.87
N GLY A 13 -22.91 31.84 17.15
CA GLY A 13 -22.17 33.11 17.02
C GLY A 13 -21.32 33.22 15.74
N GLY A 14 -21.43 32.30 14.76
CA GLY A 14 -20.65 32.33 13.51
C GLY A 14 -20.01 31.01 13.15
N LYS A 15 -18.86 31.04 12.45
CA LYS A 15 -18.13 29.85 11.98
C LYS A 15 -16.84 29.67 12.75
N ARG A 16 -16.67 28.54 13.44
CA ARG A 16 -15.38 28.16 14.03
C ARG A 16 -14.56 27.37 13.01
N MET A 17 -13.41 27.91 12.63
CA MET A 17 -12.48 27.27 11.70
C MET A 17 -11.39 26.49 12.43
N LYS A 18 -11.00 25.34 11.87
CA LYS A 18 -9.85 24.54 12.32
C LYS A 18 -9.13 23.98 11.08
N LEU A 19 -7.87 23.67 11.26
CA LEU A 19 -7.03 23.00 10.26
C LEU A 19 -6.98 21.51 10.57
N TYR A 20 -7.31 20.70 9.58
CA TYR A 20 -7.26 19.25 9.63
C TYR A 20 -6.02 18.75 8.90
N ALA A 21 -5.19 17.97 9.56
CA ALA A 21 -4.03 17.31 8.98
C ALA A 21 -4.19 15.80 9.06
N CYS A 22 -3.87 15.09 7.98
CA CYS A 22 -3.72 13.65 7.92
C CYS A 22 -2.25 13.32 7.62
N MET A 23 -1.62 12.56 8.52
CA MET A 23 -0.21 12.18 8.45
C MET A 23 -0.09 10.66 8.34
N VAL A 24 0.87 10.23 7.53
CA VAL A 24 1.38 8.86 7.50
C VAL A 24 2.81 8.89 8.03
N VAL A 25 3.13 7.98 8.93
CA VAL A 25 4.47 7.79 9.49
C VAL A 25 4.86 6.34 9.31
N GLY A 26 6.08 6.09 8.90
CA GLY A 26 6.64 4.75 8.75
C GLY A 26 8.14 4.77 8.94
N ASP A 27 8.72 3.60 9.16
CA ASP A 27 10.16 3.41 9.37
C ASP A 27 10.89 2.94 8.09
N GLY A 28 10.14 2.70 6.99
CA GLY A 28 10.70 2.13 5.77
C GLY A 28 11.09 0.64 5.88
N ALA A 29 10.86 0.03 7.03
CA ALA A 29 11.21 -1.35 7.36
C ALA A 29 9.98 -2.22 7.69
N GLY A 30 8.83 -1.87 7.13
CA GLY A 30 7.60 -2.63 7.29
C GLY A 30 6.68 -2.15 8.41
N ARG A 31 6.94 -1.01 9.04
CA ARG A 31 6.00 -0.43 10.01
C ARG A 31 5.39 0.85 9.47
N VAL A 32 4.08 0.99 9.63
CA VAL A 32 3.35 2.19 9.20
C VAL A 32 2.20 2.50 10.13
N GLY A 33 2.01 3.79 10.38
CA GLY A 33 0.89 4.30 11.15
C GLY A 33 0.24 5.50 10.48
N ILE A 34 -1.05 5.67 10.71
CA ILE A 34 -1.81 6.81 10.21
C ILE A 34 -2.40 7.54 11.40
N GLY A 35 -2.28 8.86 11.37
CA GLY A 35 -2.88 9.75 12.35
C GLY A 35 -3.53 10.94 11.67
N HIS A 36 -4.62 11.41 12.25
CA HIS A 36 -5.27 12.63 11.83
C HIS A 36 -5.64 13.47 13.04
N ALA A 37 -5.50 14.79 12.91
CA ALA A 37 -5.80 15.72 14.00
C ALA A 37 -6.35 17.03 13.46
N LYS A 38 -6.96 17.79 14.35
CA LYS A 38 -7.49 19.13 14.07
C LYS A 38 -6.94 20.11 15.12
N SER A 39 -6.42 21.25 14.66
CA SER A 39 -5.97 22.34 15.52
C SER A 39 -6.34 23.70 14.94
N ALA A 40 -6.14 24.77 15.73
CA ALA A 40 -6.25 26.14 15.22
C ALA A 40 -5.09 26.48 14.28
N GLU A 41 -3.88 25.96 14.58
CA GLU A 41 -2.66 26.18 13.81
C GLU A 41 -2.23 24.94 13.05
N VAL A 42 -1.58 25.14 11.89
CA VAL A 42 -1.07 24.06 11.03
C VAL A 42 -0.01 23.22 11.76
N ALA A 43 0.98 23.88 12.35
CA ALA A 43 2.09 23.20 13.03
C ALA A 43 1.60 22.28 14.15
N GLN A 44 0.67 22.76 14.97
CA GLN A 44 0.07 21.96 16.05
C GLN A 44 -0.80 20.81 15.51
N ALA A 45 -1.53 21.00 14.38
CA ALA A 45 -2.31 19.95 13.76
C ALA A 45 -1.41 18.82 13.25
N ILE A 46 -0.30 19.15 12.58
CA ILE A 46 0.70 18.20 12.10
C ILE A 46 1.35 17.45 13.26
N LYS A 47 1.82 18.16 14.30
CA LYS A 47 2.45 17.55 15.48
C LYS A 47 1.53 16.52 16.14
N LYS A 48 0.28 16.90 16.43
CA LYS A 48 -0.73 16.00 17.02
C LYS A 48 -1.02 14.80 16.10
N ALA A 49 -1.16 15.02 14.79
CA ALA A 49 -1.41 13.94 13.84
C ALA A 49 -0.24 12.96 13.79
N THR A 50 1.01 13.45 13.83
CA THR A 50 2.21 12.63 13.86
C THR A 50 2.31 11.79 15.14
N GLU A 51 1.99 12.36 16.29
CA GLU A 51 1.96 11.62 17.57
C GLU A 51 0.92 10.49 17.55
N ILE A 52 -0.28 10.76 17.01
CA ILE A 52 -1.32 9.73 16.82
C ILE A 52 -0.86 8.66 15.85
N ALA A 53 -0.23 9.04 14.73
CA ALA A 53 0.30 8.09 13.76
C ALA A 53 1.35 7.17 14.37
N LYS A 54 2.27 7.71 15.19
CA LYS A 54 3.29 6.92 15.90
C LYS A 54 2.67 5.93 16.89
N LYS A 55 1.60 6.30 17.59
CA LYS A 55 0.87 5.40 18.50
C LYS A 55 0.16 4.25 17.75
N ASN A 56 -0.31 4.52 16.54
CA ASN A 56 -1.07 3.59 15.73
C ASN A 56 -0.21 2.79 14.72
N MET A 57 1.11 2.71 14.95
CA MET A 57 1.99 1.95 14.06
C MET A 57 1.67 0.47 14.09
N ALA A 58 1.61 -0.13 12.90
CA ALA A 58 1.37 -1.54 12.70
C ALA A 58 2.48 -2.15 11.84
N LYS A 59 2.82 -3.41 12.11
CA LYS A 59 3.74 -4.19 11.30
C LYS A 59 3.03 -4.71 10.05
N VAL A 60 3.70 -4.64 8.93
CA VAL A 60 3.29 -5.11 7.61
C VAL A 60 4.38 -6.02 7.07
N GLU A 61 4.01 -7.16 6.55
CA GLU A 61 4.96 -8.07 5.91
C GLU A 61 5.18 -7.64 4.45
N THR A 62 6.44 -7.39 4.10
CA THR A 62 6.87 -7.08 2.73
C THR A 62 7.86 -8.11 2.25
N TYR A 63 7.92 -8.38 0.96
CA TYR A 63 8.83 -9.35 0.36
C TYR A 63 9.52 -8.76 -0.87
N GLY A 64 10.85 -8.68 -0.83
CA GLY A 64 11.64 -8.22 -1.97
C GLY A 64 11.29 -6.80 -2.46
N GLY A 65 10.77 -5.92 -1.58
CA GLY A 65 10.34 -4.57 -1.94
C GLY A 65 8.93 -4.47 -2.55
N THR A 66 8.16 -5.58 -2.55
CA THR A 66 6.76 -5.63 -2.99
C THR A 66 5.90 -6.42 -2.00
N ILE A 67 4.67 -6.73 -2.37
CA ILE A 67 3.75 -7.58 -1.61
C ILE A 67 3.66 -8.98 -2.24
N LEU A 68 3.30 -9.99 -1.44
CA LEU A 68 3.27 -11.39 -1.86
C LEU A 68 2.17 -11.74 -2.86
N HIS A 69 0.98 -11.19 -2.66
CA HIS A 69 -0.20 -11.52 -3.45
C HIS A 69 -1.13 -10.31 -3.57
N LEU A 70 -2.10 -10.42 -4.46
CA LEU A 70 -3.15 -9.41 -4.60
C LEU A 70 -3.96 -9.31 -3.30
N ILE A 71 -4.20 -8.09 -2.85
CA ILE A 71 -4.90 -7.78 -1.61
C ILE A 71 -5.95 -6.72 -1.87
N GLU A 72 -7.07 -6.84 -1.18
CA GLU A 72 -8.08 -5.81 -1.11
C GLU A 72 -8.14 -5.25 0.30
N GLY A 73 -7.91 -3.95 0.43
CA GLY A 73 -8.14 -3.22 1.67
C GLY A 73 -9.46 -2.45 1.59
N LYS A 74 -10.24 -2.52 2.65
CA LYS A 74 -11.52 -1.78 2.76
C LYS A 74 -11.55 -0.98 4.04
N TYR A 75 -12.00 0.26 3.92
CA TYR A 75 -12.32 1.11 5.06
C TYR A 75 -13.50 2.02 4.71
N SER A 76 -14.61 1.87 5.43
CA SER A 76 -15.85 2.56 5.11
C SER A 76 -16.27 2.30 3.63
N ALA A 77 -16.57 3.31 2.86
CA ALA A 77 -16.93 3.22 1.45
C ALA A 77 -15.73 3.27 0.48
N SER A 78 -14.50 3.33 0.99
CA SER A 78 -13.27 3.29 0.19
C SER A 78 -12.72 1.88 0.13
N LYS A 79 -12.40 1.41 -1.08
CA LYS A 79 -11.76 0.13 -1.36
C LYS A 79 -10.48 0.37 -2.14
N VAL A 80 -9.40 -0.28 -1.79
CA VAL A 80 -8.11 -0.20 -2.48
C VAL A 80 -7.66 -1.61 -2.82
N ILE A 81 -7.38 -1.84 -4.08
CA ILE A 81 -6.78 -3.07 -4.58
C ILE A 81 -5.28 -2.83 -4.70
N LEU A 82 -4.49 -3.72 -4.11
CA LEU A 82 -3.04 -3.72 -4.17
C LEU A 82 -2.58 -4.99 -4.89
N LYS A 83 -1.75 -4.84 -5.91
CA LYS A 83 -1.21 -5.94 -6.71
C LYS A 83 0.31 -5.89 -6.71
N PRO A 84 1.00 -7.03 -6.52
CA PRO A 84 2.46 -7.06 -6.61
C PRO A 84 2.92 -6.64 -8.00
N ALA A 85 4.09 -6.02 -8.08
CA ALA A 85 4.70 -5.56 -9.32
C ALA A 85 6.12 -6.11 -9.47
N ARG A 86 6.62 -6.13 -10.72
CA ARG A 86 8.00 -6.53 -11.02
C ARG A 86 8.97 -5.47 -10.48
N PRO A 87 10.19 -5.86 -10.11
CA PRO A 87 11.23 -4.90 -9.76
C PRO A 87 11.43 -3.85 -10.87
N GLY A 88 11.54 -2.58 -10.48
CA GLY A 88 11.68 -1.45 -11.41
C GLY A 88 10.37 -0.83 -11.90
N THR A 89 9.21 -1.38 -11.57
CA THR A 89 7.90 -0.79 -11.93
C THR A 89 7.64 0.50 -11.15
N GLY A 90 8.15 0.60 -9.93
CA GLY A 90 7.88 1.71 -9.02
C GLY A 90 6.48 1.65 -8.39
N ILE A 91 6.10 2.70 -7.69
CA ILE A 91 4.80 2.79 -7.02
C ILE A 91 3.78 3.46 -7.93
N ILE A 92 2.88 2.66 -8.51
CA ILE A 92 1.76 3.16 -9.33
C ILE A 92 0.50 3.18 -8.44
N ALA A 93 0.24 4.34 -7.86
CA ALA A 93 -0.78 4.49 -6.82
C ALA A 93 -1.33 5.93 -6.75
N ALA A 94 -2.56 6.07 -6.21
CA ALA A 94 -3.09 7.36 -5.81
C ALA A 94 -2.22 7.98 -4.69
N ASN A 95 -2.19 9.30 -4.57
CA ASN A 95 -1.29 10.02 -3.67
C ASN A 95 -1.32 9.51 -2.22
N SER A 96 -2.49 9.30 -1.65
CA SER A 96 -2.65 8.77 -0.28
C SER A 96 -2.15 7.33 -0.13
N VAL A 97 -2.39 6.48 -1.14
CA VAL A 97 -1.92 5.09 -1.16
C VAL A 97 -0.40 5.06 -1.35
N ARG A 98 0.13 5.88 -2.26
CA ARG A 98 1.58 6.04 -2.49
C ARG A 98 2.31 6.44 -1.23
N ALA A 99 1.80 7.42 -0.49
CA ALA A 99 2.40 7.85 0.78
C ALA A 99 2.50 6.71 1.80
N VAL A 100 1.48 5.84 1.88
CA VAL A 100 1.50 4.67 2.76
C VAL A 100 2.54 3.65 2.29
N CYS A 101 2.57 3.31 0.99
CA CYS A 101 3.52 2.33 0.44
C CYS A 101 4.98 2.80 0.60
N GLN A 102 5.26 4.09 0.38
CA GLN A 102 6.58 4.68 0.61
C GLN A 102 6.97 4.61 2.08
N ALA A 103 6.05 4.92 3.00
CA ALA A 103 6.32 4.88 4.44
C ALA A 103 6.59 3.45 4.95
N VAL A 104 5.99 2.44 4.33
CA VAL A 104 6.26 1.00 4.61
C VAL A 104 7.63 0.57 4.07
N GLY A 105 8.13 1.21 3.01
CA GLY A 105 9.36 0.83 2.30
C GLY A 105 9.10 -0.07 1.08
N ILE A 106 7.88 -0.11 0.57
CA ILE A 106 7.55 -0.81 -0.67
C ILE A 106 8.10 0.00 -1.85
N LYS A 107 8.82 -0.68 -2.75
CA LYS A 107 9.43 -0.07 -3.94
C LYS A 107 8.56 -0.24 -5.19
N ASP A 108 7.94 -1.40 -5.34
CA ASP A 108 7.22 -1.79 -6.55
C ASP A 108 5.82 -2.30 -6.21
N ILE A 109 4.78 -1.58 -6.65
CA ILE A 109 3.39 -1.95 -6.40
C ILE A 109 2.45 -1.28 -7.41
N LEU A 110 1.43 -2.02 -7.81
CA LEU A 110 0.30 -1.50 -8.58
C LEU A 110 -0.92 -1.38 -7.68
N SER A 111 -1.61 -0.25 -7.75
CA SER A 111 -2.83 -0.07 -6.97
C SER A 111 -3.96 0.58 -7.75
N LYS A 112 -5.18 0.26 -7.33
CA LYS A 112 -6.40 0.91 -7.83
C LYS A 112 -7.36 1.17 -6.69
N SER A 113 -7.81 2.43 -6.58
CA SER A 113 -8.87 2.81 -5.63
C SER A 113 -10.24 2.71 -6.29
N ILE A 114 -11.20 2.17 -5.56
CA ILE A 114 -12.59 1.97 -5.98
C ILE A 114 -13.50 2.55 -4.89
N GLY A 115 -14.63 3.13 -5.30
CA GLY A 115 -15.59 3.74 -4.38
C GLY A 115 -15.21 5.16 -3.96
N ALA A 116 -15.36 5.48 -2.68
CA ALA A 116 -15.13 6.83 -2.18
C ALA A 116 -13.66 7.25 -2.25
N ARG A 117 -13.42 8.47 -2.76
CA ARG A 117 -12.08 9.02 -3.00
C ARG A 117 -11.54 9.87 -1.85
N ASN A 118 -12.04 9.68 -0.63
CA ASN A 118 -11.52 10.41 0.52
C ASN A 118 -10.08 9.96 0.84
N PRO A 119 -9.08 10.87 0.80
CA PRO A 119 -7.67 10.53 0.99
C PRO A 119 -7.38 9.83 2.31
N THR A 120 -8.01 10.27 3.41
CA THR A 120 -7.87 9.66 4.73
C THR A 120 -8.39 8.20 4.73
N ASN A 121 -9.57 7.98 4.17
CA ASN A 121 -10.17 6.65 4.13
C ASN A 121 -9.39 5.71 3.20
N MET A 122 -8.88 6.21 2.07
CA MET A 122 -8.02 5.42 1.18
C MET A 122 -6.71 5.02 1.86
N ALA A 123 -6.09 5.92 2.62
CA ALA A 123 -4.89 5.59 3.40
C ALA A 123 -5.19 4.50 4.44
N LEU A 124 -6.28 4.65 5.21
CA LEU A 124 -6.72 3.64 6.20
C LEU A 124 -7.07 2.30 5.56
N ALA A 125 -7.75 2.31 4.39
CA ALA A 125 -8.03 1.09 3.62
C ALA A 125 -6.75 0.40 3.18
N THR A 126 -5.74 1.16 2.73
CA THR A 126 -4.43 0.62 2.35
C THR A 126 -3.75 -0.07 3.54
N VAL A 127 -3.70 0.57 4.71
CA VAL A 127 -3.10 -0.04 5.91
C VAL A 127 -3.90 -1.27 6.35
N SER A 128 -5.23 -1.24 6.28
CA SER A 128 -6.09 -2.40 6.58
C SER A 128 -5.77 -3.57 5.65
N GLY A 129 -5.63 -3.32 4.34
CA GLY A 129 -5.24 -4.35 3.37
C GLY A 129 -3.84 -4.90 3.65
N LEU A 130 -2.85 -4.03 3.88
CA LEU A 130 -1.49 -4.45 4.18
C LEU A 130 -1.37 -5.27 5.47
N LYS A 131 -2.17 -4.98 6.48
CA LYS A 131 -2.25 -5.78 7.72
C LYS A 131 -2.82 -7.18 7.50
N SER A 132 -3.63 -7.40 6.47
CA SER A 132 -4.23 -8.70 6.17
C SER A 132 -3.26 -9.66 5.49
N ILE A 133 -2.05 -9.21 5.12
CA ILE A 133 -1.01 -10.05 4.54
C ILE A 133 -0.58 -11.09 5.57
N ARG A 134 -0.64 -12.36 5.18
CA ARG A 134 -0.11 -13.45 5.99
C ARG A 134 1.37 -13.66 5.66
N PRO A 135 2.23 -13.83 6.67
CA PRO A 135 3.64 -14.14 6.42
C PRO A 135 3.80 -15.47 5.67
N ILE A 136 4.82 -15.55 4.81
CA ILE A 136 5.08 -16.76 4.00
C ILE A 136 5.25 -17.99 4.86
N SER A 137 5.93 -17.86 6.00
CA SER A 137 6.16 -18.97 6.95
C SER A 137 4.85 -19.62 7.37
N LEU A 138 3.87 -18.83 7.76
CA LEU A 138 2.55 -19.32 8.16
C LEU A 138 1.81 -19.98 7.00
N VAL A 139 1.90 -19.43 5.78
CA VAL A 139 1.28 -20.03 4.60
C VAL A 139 1.95 -21.35 4.21
N ALA A 140 3.27 -21.43 4.33
CA ALA A 140 4.08 -22.65 4.09
C ALA A 140 3.69 -23.76 5.05
N GLU A 141 3.59 -23.46 6.35
CA GLU A 141 3.15 -24.36 7.39
C GLU A 141 1.74 -24.87 7.15
N MET A 142 0.78 -23.99 6.87
CA MET A 142 -0.62 -24.35 6.57
C MET A 142 -0.78 -25.25 5.35
N ARG A 143 0.15 -25.16 4.38
CA ARG A 143 0.12 -25.95 3.13
C ARG A 143 1.07 -27.14 3.14
N ASN A 144 1.81 -27.36 4.24
CA ASN A 144 2.84 -28.40 4.36
C ASN A 144 3.84 -28.37 3.18
N LYS A 145 4.28 -27.16 2.77
CA LYS A 145 5.22 -26.99 1.67
C LYS A 145 6.42 -26.15 2.12
N PRO A 146 7.62 -26.41 1.59
CA PRO A 146 8.80 -25.61 1.94
C PRO A 146 8.61 -24.15 1.48
N ILE A 147 9.22 -23.21 2.20
CA ILE A 147 9.12 -21.77 1.92
C ILE A 147 9.61 -21.46 0.49
N GLU A 148 10.62 -22.19 0.01
CA GLU A 148 11.19 -22.05 -1.33
C GLU A 148 10.16 -22.23 -2.44
N TYR A 149 9.15 -23.09 -2.24
CA TYR A 149 8.07 -23.31 -3.19
C TYR A 149 7.29 -22.01 -3.50
N PHE A 150 7.15 -21.12 -2.52
CA PHE A 150 6.43 -19.84 -2.66
C PHE A 150 7.33 -18.69 -3.11
N THR A 151 8.66 -18.86 -2.97
CA THR A 151 9.65 -17.84 -3.31
C THR A 151 10.32 -18.08 -4.66
N ARG A 152 10.12 -19.27 -5.25
CA ARG A 152 10.68 -19.61 -6.55
C ARG A 152 10.22 -18.61 -7.60
N LYS A 153 11.15 -17.92 -8.19
CA LYS A 153 10.93 -17.07 -9.36
C LYS A 153 10.41 -17.97 -10.50
N LYS A 154 9.14 -17.90 -10.83
CA LYS A 154 8.53 -18.54 -12.01
C LYS A 154 9.13 -18.05 -13.34
N HIS A 155 10.33 -17.53 -13.37
CA HIS A 155 10.91 -16.91 -14.58
C HIS A 155 11.97 -17.76 -15.29
N GLU A 156 12.39 -18.89 -14.72
CA GLU A 156 13.42 -19.72 -15.37
C GLU A 156 12.82 -20.89 -16.19
N GLU A 157 11.58 -21.29 -15.90
CA GLU A 157 10.96 -22.43 -16.61
C GLU A 157 10.29 -22.04 -17.96
N ASN A 158 9.88 -20.78 -18.16
CA ASN A 158 9.26 -20.37 -19.43
C ASN A 158 10.25 -19.90 -20.50
N THR A 159 11.54 -19.79 -20.19
CA THR A 159 12.53 -19.34 -21.18
C THR A 159 13.19 -20.51 -21.88
N SER A 160 13.15 -21.73 -21.29
CA SER A 160 13.66 -22.95 -21.91
C SER A 160 12.65 -23.62 -22.86
N GLU A 161 11.34 -23.36 -22.72
CA GLU A 161 10.32 -23.94 -23.61
C GLU A 161 10.02 -23.12 -24.88
N ILE A 162 10.55 -21.90 -24.99
CA ILE A 162 10.33 -21.02 -26.16
C ILE A 162 11.50 -21.11 -27.15
N GLY A 163 12.57 -21.86 -26.82
CA GLY A 163 13.83 -21.90 -27.57
C GLY A 163 13.91 -22.88 -28.72
N GLU A 164 12.92 -23.74 -28.98
CA GLU A 164 12.98 -24.68 -30.11
C GLU A 164 11.70 -24.62 -30.94
N LYS A 165 11.61 -23.63 -31.82
CA LYS A 165 10.84 -23.80 -33.05
C LYS A 165 11.80 -24.26 -34.14
N PRO A 166 11.61 -25.45 -34.75
CA PRO A 166 12.42 -25.87 -35.88
C PRO A 166 12.14 -24.97 -37.08
N ASP A 167 13.22 -24.48 -37.69
CA ASP A 167 13.19 -23.78 -38.96
C ASP A 167 12.38 -24.56 -39.99
N ARG A 168 11.34 -23.92 -40.49
CA ARG A 168 10.66 -24.40 -41.72
C ARG A 168 11.63 -24.15 -42.88
N GLN A 169 12.28 -25.18 -43.33
CA GLN A 169 12.95 -25.21 -44.62
C GLN A 169 11.90 -24.99 -45.71
N ASP A 170 12.02 -23.88 -46.40
CA ASP A 170 11.37 -23.65 -47.66
C ASP A 170 11.84 -24.70 -48.65
N GLN A 171 10.97 -25.59 -49.05
CA GLN A 171 11.15 -26.42 -50.25
C GLN A 171 10.38 -25.73 -51.38
N GLU A 172 11.13 -24.94 -52.16
CA GLU A 172 10.78 -24.67 -53.53
C GLU A 172 11.09 -25.92 -54.40
N ALA A 173 10.10 -26.41 -55.10
CA ALA A 173 10.19 -27.12 -56.34
C ALA A 173 8.85 -27.06 -57.08
#